data_636d2a268e95985e7a9359d78e81a19d
#
_entry.id   636d2a268e95985e7a9359d78e81a19d
#
_cell.length_a   1.000
_cell.length_b   1.000
_cell.length_c   1.000
_cell.angle_alpha   90.00
_cell.angle_beta   90.00
_cell.angle_gamma   90.00
#
_symmetry.space_group_name_H-M   'P 1'
#
loop_
_entity.id
_entity.type
_entity.pdbx_description
1 polymer ?
#
loop_
_entity_poly.entity_id
_entity_poly.type
_entity_poly.pdbx_seq_one_letter_code
_entity_poly.pdbx_strand_id
1 'polypeptide(L)'
;HFEIDSPDIDETALADESPTSLALRLATEKAAKVGKRWDNSLIIGSDQVALLRPKDGSSEKVLGKPGNFKKAQQQLQQCSGQSVIYRTACCLLNSATNHSQIFHDDYILHFNSLDDQQITDYLNKEQPFDCAGAIKSEGLGVSLIERYEGDDPSTLIGLPLIKLINALNKENYLVLKNQ
;
A
#
# COMPACT_ATOMS: atom_id res chain seq x y z
N HIS A 1 -0.99 22.73 3.52
CA HIS A 1 -2.07 22.30 4.42
C HIS A 1 -2.95 21.29 3.67
N PHE A 2 -3.39 20.22 4.34
CA PHE A 2 -4.36 19.24 3.82
C PHE A 2 -5.33 18.80 4.93
N GLU A 3 -6.50 18.33 4.51
CA GLU A 3 -7.51 17.75 5.40
C GLU A 3 -7.57 16.24 5.20
N ILE A 4 -7.93 15.51 6.26
CA ILE A 4 -8.14 14.05 6.21
C ILE A 4 -9.62 13.79 6.33
N ASP A 5 -10.16 13.00 5.39
CA ASP A 5 -11.57 12.62 5.36
C ASP A 5 -11.71 11.12 5.10
N SER A 6 -12.57 10.44 5.87
CA SER A 6 -12.81 9.00 5.74
C SER A 6 -13.82 8.72 4.61
N PRO A 7 -13.47 7.87 3.64
CA PRO A 7 -14.36 7.58 2.51
C PRO A 7 -15.56 6.69 2.86
N ASP A 8 -15.45 5.82 3.85
CA ASP A 8 -16.48 4.83 4.24
C ASP A 8 -17.07 4.11 3.00
N ILE A 9 -16.29 3.21 2.40
CA ILE A 9 -16.66 2.41 1.21
C ILE A 9 -16.54 0.91 1.53
N ASP A 10 -17.21 0.07 0.72
CA ASP A 10 -17.01 -1.38 0.74
C ASP A 10 -15.70 -1.74 0.03
N GLU A 11 -14.75 -2.29 0.76
CA GLU A 11 -13.45 -2.71 0.25
C GLU A 11 -13.40 -4.18 -0.21
N THR A 12 -14.55 -4.86 -0.25
CA THR A 12 -14.64 -6.25 -0.69
C THR A 12 -14.22 -6.39 -2.15
N ALA A 13 -13.33 -7.36 -2.43
CA ALA A 13 -12.94 -7.68 -3.81
C ALA A 13 -14.14 -8.20 -4.61
N LEU A 14 -14.26 -7.80 -5.87
CA LEU A 14 -15.24 -8.32 -6.81
C LEU A 14 -14.82 -9.71 -7.30
N ALA A 15 -15.80 -10.47 -7.85
CA ALA A 15 -15.50 -11.78 -8.46
C ALA A 15 -14.44 -11.59 -9.58
N ASP A 16 -13.43 -12.45 -9.57
CA ASP A 16 -12.34 -12.46 -10.54
C ASP A 16 -11.51 -11.16 -10.65
N GLU A 17 -11.63 -10.27 -9.66
CA GLU A 17 -10.87 -9.03 -9.62
C GLU A 17 -9.40 -9.30 -9.28
N SER A 18 -8.47 -8.85 -10.14
CA SER A 18 -7.06 -8.95 -9.84
C SER A 18 -6.68 -8.01 -8.68
N PRO A 19 -5.63 -8.35 -7.89
CA PRO A 19 -5.17 -7.47 -6.79
C PRO A 19 -4.84 -6.04 -7.25
N THR A 20 -4.29 -5.91 -8.46
CA THR A 20 -4.00 -4.58 -9.05
C THR A 20 -5.29 -3.83 -9.37
N SER A 21 -6.27 -4.50 -9.98
CA SER A 21 -7.57 -3.88 -10.29
C SER A 21 -8.30 -3.46 -9.01
N LEU A 22 -8.26 -4.30 -7.98
CA LEU A 22 -8.82 -3.99 -6.66
C LEU A 22 -8.21 -2.71 -6.08
N ALA A 23 -6.88 -2.61 -6.00
CA ALA A 23 -6.23 -1.43 -5.45
C ALA A 23 -6.55 -0.16 -6.26
N LEU A 24 -6.54 -0.22 -7.60
CA LEU A 24 -6.89 0.92 -8.47
C LEU A 24 -8.36 1.33 -8.31
N ARG A 25 -9.28 0.37 -8.23
CA ARG A 25 -10.71 0.64 -8.00
C ARG A 25 -10.92 1.30 -6.64
N LEU A 26 -10.37 0.72 -5.56
CA LEU A 26 -10.53 1.24 -4.21
C LEU A 26 -9.93 2.65 -4.07
N ALA A 27 -8.75 2.91 -4.61
CA ALA A 27 -8.17 4.25 -4.63
C ALA A 27 -9.10 5.26 -5.33
N THR A 28 -9.70 4.85 -6.46
CA THR A 28 -10.63 5.69 -7.24
C THR A 28 -11.93 5.94 -6.49
N GLU A 29 -12.53 4.90 -5.93
CA GLU A 29 -13.79 4.99 -5.18
C GLU A 29 -13.63 5.83 -3.90
N LYS A 30 -12.48 5.70 -3.19
CA LYS A 30 -12.13 6.53 -2.03
C LYS A 30 -12.08 8.01 -2.43
N ALA A 31 -11.36 8.34 -3.49
CA ALA A 31 -11.29 9.72 -3.99
C ALA A 31 -12.66 10.25 -4.42
N ALA A 32 -13.43 9.46 -5.17
CA ALA A 32 -14.74 9.86 -5.66
C ALA A 32 -15.77 10.05 -4.53
N LYS A 33 -15.72 9.21 -3.47
CA LYS A 33 -16.61 9.33 -2.31
C LYS A 33 -16.36 10.61 -1.53
N VAL A 34 -15.10 10.93 -1.29
CA VAL A 34 -14.68 12.17 -0.61
C VAL A 34 -14.98 13.38 -1.50
N GLY A 35 -14.72 13.28 -2.81
CA GLY A 35 -14.95 14.35 -3.78
C GLY A 35 -16.37 14.89 -3.82
N LYS A 36 -17.37 14.09 -3.41
CA LYS A 36 -18.77 14.56 -3.30
C LYS A 36 -18.99 15.54 -2.16
N ARG A 37 -18.04 15.67 -1.23
CA ARG A 37 -18.14 16.54 -0.04
C ARG A 37 -17.25 17.78 -0.13
N TRP A 38 -16.32 17.79 -1.09
CA TRP A 38 -15.29 18.83 -1.22
C TRP A 38 -15.29 19.43 -2.63
N ASP A 39 -15.86 20.62 -2.77
CA ASP A 39 -15.83 21.38 -4.01
C ASP A 39 -14.48 22.05 -4.23
N ASN A 40 -14.09 22.24 -5.50
CA ASN A 40 -12.85 22.94 -5.90
C ASN A 40 -11.59 22.44 -5.19
N SER A 41 -11.47 21.13 -5.03
CA SER A 41 -10.42 20.49 -4.25
C SER A 41 -9.67 19.45 -5.08
N LEU A 42 -8.38 19.27 -4.78
CA LEU A 42 -7.60 18.12 -5.23
C LEU A 42 -7.68 17.03 -4.16
N ILE A 43 -8.25 15.89 -4.51
CA ILE A 43 -8.54 14.80 -3.58
C ILE A 43 -7.64 13.60 -3.91
N ILE A 44 -6.95 13.10 -2.90
CA ILE A 44 -6.05 11.96 -3.01
C ILE A 44 -6.74 10.77 -2.36
N GLY A 45 -7.04 9.74 -3.15
CA GLY A 45 -7.44 8.42 -2.66
C GLY A 45 -6.30 7.43 -2.88
N SER A 46 -6.04 6.57 -1.90
CA SER A 46 -5.02 5.53 -2.02
C SER A 46 -5.50 4.20 -1.46
N ASP A 47 -4.98 3.12 -2.04
CA ASP A 47 -5.15 1.76 -1.56
C ASP A 47 -3.91 0.93 -1.83
N GLN A 48 -3.63 -0.06 -0.95
CA GLN A 48 -2.42 -0.88 -1.05
C GLN A 48 -2.75 -2.36 -0.90
N VAL A 49 -2.14 -3.16 -1.76
CA VAL A 49 -2.14 -4.62 -1.66
C VAL A 49 -0.73 -5.16 -1.50
N ALA A 50 -0.56 -6.15 -0.61
CA ALA A 50 0.70 -6.87 -0.43
C ALA A 50 0.61 -8.23 -1.16
N LEU A 51 1.59 -8.54 -1.99
CA LEU A 51 1.64 -9.73 -2.83
C LEU A 51 2.91 -10.53 -2.55
N LEU A 52 2.76 -11.71 -1.97
CA LEU A 52 3.88 -12.66 -1.86
C LEU A 52 4.23 -13.18 -3.26
N ARG A 53 5.48 -13.00 -3.66
CA ARG A 53 6.07 -13.51 -4.90
C ARG A 53 7.04 -14.63 -4.58
N PRO A 54 6.64 -15.90 -4.78
CA PRO A 54 7.51 -17.05 -4.53
C PRO A 54 8.66 -17.11 -5.54
N LYS A 55 9.86 -17.49 -5.06
CA LYS A 55 11.05 -17.66 -5.92
C LYS A 55 10.96 -18.82 -6.90
N ASP A 56 10.08 -19.80 -6.63
CA ASP A 56 9.85 -20.95 -7.51
C ASP A 56 9.02 -20.62 -8.76
N GLY A 57 8.59 -19.37 -8.92
CA GLY A 57 7.80 -18.90 -10.05
C GLY A 57 6.31 -19.28 -9.97
N SER A 58 5.83 -19.80 -8.84
CA SER A 58 4.41 -19.99 -8.63
C SER A 58 3.65 -18.67 -8.55
N SER A 59 2.32 -18.69 -8.68
CA SER A 59 1.49 -17.49 -8.73
C SER A 59 1.59 -16.68 -7.44
N GLU A 60 1.57 -15.35 -7.58
CA GLU A 60 1.52 -14.40 -6.48
C GLU A 60 0.30 -14.64 -5.59
N LYS A 61 0.48 -14.47 -4.27
CA LYS A 61 -0.59 -14.61 -3.28
C LYS A 61 -0.82 -13.30 -2.55
N VAL A 62 -2.08 -12.90 -2.42
CA VAL A 62 -2.43 -11.73 -1.60
C VAL A 62 -2.19 -12.03 -0.13
N LEU A 63 -1.47 -11.12 0.53
CA LEU A 63 -1.27 -11.10 1.97
C LEU A 63 -2.18 -10.03 2.58
N GLY A 64 -3.22 -10.46 3.27
CA GLY A 64 -4.10 -9.57 4.02
C GLY A 64 -3.52 -9.20 5.40
N LYS A 65 -4.28 -8.42 6.15
CA LYS A 65 -4.03 -8.17 7.57
C LYS A 65 -4.23 -9.47 8.36
N PRO A 66 -3.25 -9.96 9.13
CA PRO A 66 -3.37 -11.27 9.79
C PRO A 66 -4.39 -11.27 10.93
N GLY A 67 -4.59 -10.14 11.59
CA GLY A 67 -5.55 -9.98 12.68
C GLY A 67 -5.16 -10.64 14.00
N ASN A 68 -4.24 -11.61 14.02
CA ASN A 68 -3.75 -12.26 15.22
C ASN A 68 -2.35 -12.86 15.04
N PHE A 69 -1.73 -13.23 16.18
CA PHE A 69 -0.37 -13.77 16.23
C PHE A 69 -0.17 -15.00 15.34
N LYS A 70 -1.06 -16.00 15.44
CA LYS A 70 -0.91 -17.27 14.71
C LYS A 70 -0.91 -17.07 13.19
N LYS A 71 -1.82 -16.25 12.69
CA LYS A 71 -1.89 -15.92 11.23
C LYS A 71 -0.70 -15.08 10.81
N ALA A 72 -0.23 -14.14 11.62
CA ALA A 72 0.96 -13.35 11.38
C ALA A 72 2.21 -14.24 11.28
N GLN A 73 2.38 -15.18 12.20
CA GLN A 73 3.46 -16.16 12.17
C GLN A 73 3.43 -16.99 10.88
N GLN A 74 2.28 -17.50 10.48
CA GLN A 74 2.13 -18.25 9.23
C GLN A 74 2.46 -17.41 7.99
N GLN A 75 2.06 -16.14 7.96
CA GLN A 75 2.42 -15.24 6.86
C GLN A 75 3.93 -15.01 6.80
N LEU A 76 4.59 -14.71 7.91
CA LEU A 76 6.04 -14.47 7.94
C LEU A 76 6.84 -15.73 7.60
N GLN A 77 6.39 -16.91 8.00
CA GLN A 77 6.98 -18.18 7.57
C GLN A 77 6.91 -18.36 6.04
N GLN A 78 5.78 -17.97 5.40
CA GLN A 78 5.66 -18.00 3.94
C GLN A 78 6.54 -16.94 3.27
N CYS A 79 6.76 -15.79 3.89
CA CYS A 79 7.61 -14.72 3.38
C CYS A 79 9.11 -15.02 3.53
N SER A 80 9.51 -15.92 4.43
CA SER A 80 10.90 -16.27 4.71
C SER A 80 11.65 -16.62 3.43
N GLY A 81 12.71 -15.88 3.11
CA GLY A 81 13.53 -16.05 1.91
C GLY A 81 12.83 -15.71 0.58
N GLN A 82 11.60 -15.15 0.61
CA GLN A 82 10.82 -14.78 -0.55
C GLN A 82 10.80 -13.25 -0.76
N SER A 83 10.04 -12.80 -1.76
CA SER A 83 9.80 -11.37 -1.99
C SER A 83 8.33 -11.03 -1.78
N VAL A 84 8.06 -9.85 -1.22
CA VAL A 84 6.71 -9.30 -1.10
C VAL A 84 6.66 -7.96 -1.82
N ILE A 85 5.71 -7.81 -2.75
CA ILE A 85 5.46 -6.58 -3.48
C ILE A 85 4.36 -5.82 -2.74
N TYR A 86 4.66 -4.61 -2.35
CA TYR A 86 3.67 -3.64 -1.91
C TYR A 86 3.30 -2.77 -3.11
N ARG A 87 2.12 -3.04 -3.68
CA ARG A 87 1.55 -2.27 -4.78
C ARG A 87 0.58 -1.27 -4.23
N THR A 88 0.94 0.00 -4.34
CA THR A 88 0.12 1.13 -3.88
C THR A 88 -0.49 1.85 -5.06
N ALA A 89 -1.81 1.82 -5.15
CA ALA A 89 -2.58 2.58 -6.11
C ALA A 89 -2.94 3.96 -5.54
N CYS A 90 -2.99 4.95 -6.42
CA CYS A 90 -3.38 6.30 -6.07
C CYS A 90 -4.29 6.89 -7.15
N CYS A 91 -5.30 7.63 -6.73
CA CYS A 91 -6.16 8.45 -7.57
C CYS A 91 -6.07 9.90 -7.10
N LEU A 92 -5.65 10.79 -7.97
CA LEU A 92 -5.77 12.24 -7.79
C LEU A 92 -6.99 12.71 -8.56
N LEU A 93 -8.03 13.13 -7.85
CA LEU A 93 -9.27 13.68 -8.40
C LEU A 93 -9.33 15.19 -8.21
N ASN A 94 -9.55 15.92 -9.30
CA ASN A 94 -9.90 17.34 -9.27
C ASN A 94 -11.43 17.47 -9.25
N SER A 95 -12.01 17.81 -8.10
CA SER A 95 -13.48 17.89 -7.95
C SER A 95 -14.13 19.05 -8.72
N ALA A 96 -13.36 20.09 -9.07
CA ALA A 96 -13.88 21.20 -9.88
C ALA A 96 -14.12 20.80 -11.33
N THR A 97 -13.25 19.94 -11.89
CA THR A 97 -13.29 19.53 -13.30
C THR A 97 -13.77 18.09 -13.51
N ASN A 98 -13.89 17.34 -12.44
CA ASN A 98 -14.12 15.89 -12.41
C ASN A 98 -13.07 15.09 -13.20
N HIS A 99 -11.87 15.66 -13.39
CA HIS A 99 -10.73 14.98 -13.99
C HIS A 99 -9.98 14.15 -12.95
N SER A 100 -9.64 12.92 -13.29
CA SER A 100 -8.88 12.04 -12.41
C SER A 100 -7.62 11.52 -13.09
N GLN A 101 -6.55 11.39 -12.32
CA GLN A 101 -5.31 10.72 -12.71
C GLN A 101 -5.13 9.51 -11.80
N ILE A 102 -5.07 8.31 -12.39
CA ILE A 102 -5.00 7.04 -11.67
C ILE A 102 -3.70 6.36 -12.03
N PHE A 103 -2.95 5.91 -11.03
CA PHE A 103 -1.66 5.24 -11.20
C PHE A 103 -1.38 4.30 -10.02
N HIS A 104 -0.41 3.43 -10.15
CA HIS A 104 0.15 2.66 -9.05
C HIS A 104 1.67 2.68 -9.10
N ASP A 105 2.27 2.28 -7.99
CA ASP A 105 3.70 2.05 -7.86
C ASP A 105 3.96 0.81 -7.01
N ASP A 106 5.09 0.15 -7.27
CA ASP A 106 5.49 -1.07 -6.57
C ASP A 106 6.74 -0.81 -5.74
N TYR A 107 6.74 -1.30 -4.50
CA TYR A 107 7.93 -1.38 -3.67
C TYR A 107 8.10 -2.80 -3.15
N ILE A 108 9.29 -3.39 -3.34
CA ILE A 108 9.51 -4.81 -3.13
C ILE A 108 10.42 -5.01 -1.92
N LEU A 109 9.98 -5.86 -1.00
CA LEU A 109 10.73 -6.31 0.16
C LEU A 109 11.26 -7.72 -0.10
N HIS A 110 12.57 -7.89 -0.06
CA HIS A 110 13.22 -9.20 -0.11
C HIS A 110 13.51 -9.63 1.32
N PHE A 111 12.88 -10.72 1.76
CA PHE A 111 13.02 -11.21 3.12
C PHE A 111 14.28 -12.03 3.30
N ASN A 112 14.93 -11.90 4.46
CA ASN A 112 15.90 -12.84 4.95
C ASN A 112 15.29 -14.25 5.07
N SER A 113 16.14 -15.30 5.10
CA SER A 113 15.72 -16.60 5.61
C SER A 113 15.49 -16.46 7.12
N LEU A 114 14.24 -16.61 7.56
CA LEU A 114 13.83 -16.40 8.94
C LEU A 114 13.63 -17.75 9.63
N ASP A 115 14.08 -17.87 10.86
CA ASP A 115 13.73 -18.96 11.75
C ASP A 115 12.50 -18.63 12.62
N ASP A 116 11.93 -19.65 13.27
CA ASP A 116 10.73 -19.49 14.09
C ASP A 116 10.96 -18.59 15.31
N GLN A 117 12.19 -18.55 15.84
CA GLN A 117 12.53 -17.71 16.99
C GLN A 117 12.55 -16.22 16.58
N GLN A 118 13.17 -15.89 15.45
CA GLN A 118 13.21 -14.53 14.91
C GLN A 118 11.79 -14.00 14.64
N ILE A 119 10.93 -14.83 14.02
CA ILE A 119 9.53 -14.49 13.76
C ILE A 119 8.79 -14.25 15.08
N THR A 120 8.96 -15.14 16.06
CA THR A 120 8.29 -15.05 17.36
C THR A 120 8.73 -13.78 18.11
N ASP A 121 10.03 -13.49 18.14
CA ASP A 121 10.57 -12.32 18.84
C ASP A 121 10.09 -11.02 18.20
N TYR A 122 10.04 -10.95 16.86
CA TYR A 122 9.50 -9.82 16.14
C TYR A 122 8.01 -9.60 16.45
N LEU A 123 7.20 -10.65 16.35
CA LEU A 123 5.75 -10.56 16.59
C LEU A 123 5.41 -10.17 18.03
N ASN A 124 6.19 -10.63 19.01
CA ASN A 124 5.99 -10.25 20.42
C ASN A 124 6.30 -8.77 20.67
N LYS A 125 7.26 -8.20 19.96
CA LYS A 125 7.69 -6.81 20.15
C LYS A 125 6.84 -5.83 19.36
N GLU A 126 6.56 -6.12 18.09
CA GLU A 126 5.94 -5.17 17.15
C GLU A 126 4.43 -5.32 17.04
N GLN A 127 3.89 -6.53 17.20
CA GLN A 127 2.46 -6.86 17.11
C GLN A 127 1.77 -6.30 15.84
N PRO A 128 2.28 -6.54 14.63
CA PRO A 128 1.82 -5.94 13.37
C PRO A 128 0.57 -6.64 12.82
N PHE A 129 -0.45 -6.86 13.66
CA PHE A 129 -1.61 -7.67 13.31
C PHE A 129 -2.61 -6.95 12.40
N ASP A 130 -2.51 -5.64 12.31
CA ASP A 130 -3.29 -4.76 11.44
C ASP A 130 -2.56 -4.34 10.15
N CYS A 131 -1.31 -4.82 9.96
CA CYS A 131 -0.51 -4.54 8.78
C CYS A 131 -0.57 -5.69 7.77
N ALA A 132 -0.77 -5.39 6.48
CA ALA A 132 -0.73 -6.39 5.41
C ALA A 132 0.65 -7.05 5.36
N GLY A 133 0.67 -8.41 5.22
CA GLY A 133 1.91 -9.18 5.24
C GLY A 133 2.58 -9.29 6.62
N ALA A 134 1.91 -8.87 7.70
CA ALA A 134 2.43 -8.91 9.07
C ALA A 134 3.77 -8.16 9.24
N ILE A 135 4.02 -7.09 8.47
CA ILE A 135 5.24 -6.28 8.60
C ILE A 135 4.90 -4.82 8.87
N LYS A 136 5.70 -4.22 9.75
CA LYS A 136 5.69 -2.78 10.02
C LYS A 136 7.06 -2.22 9.66
N SER A 137 7.13 -1.66 8.48
CA SER A 137 8.38 -1.26 7.84
C SER A 137 9.09 -0.11 8.53
N GLU A 138 8.32 0.78 9.21
CA GLU A 138 8.84 1.92 9.97
C GLU A 138 9.32 1.53 11.38
N GLY A 139 9.09 0.26 11.76
CA GLY A 139 9.50 -0.29 13.05
C GLY A 139 10.54 -1.40 12.93
N LEU A 140 10.39 -2.43 13.75
CA LEU A 140 11.33 -3.56 13.77
C LEU A 140 11.25 -4.46 12.53
N GLY A 141 10.26 -4.26 11.65
CA GLY A 141 10.13 -5.02 10.40
C GLY A 141 11.36 -4.97 9.52
N VAL A 142 12.15 -3.88 9.58
CA VAL A 142 13.42 -3.77 8.86
C VAL A 142 14.41 -4.89 9.21
N SER A 143 14.34 -5.46 10.41
CA SER A 143 15.23 -6.55 10.83
C SER A 143 14.97 -7.89 10.10
N LEU A 144 13.82 -8.02 9.45
CA LEU A 144 13.43 -9.21 8.69
C LEU A 144 13.83 -9.11 7.21
N ILE A 145 14.30 -7.94 6.75
CA ILE A 145 14.49 -7.62 5.33
C ILE A 145 15.98 -7.68 4.97
N GLU A 146 16.28 -8.38 3.86
CA GLU A 146 17.60 -8.43 3.25
C GLU A 146 17.90 -7.18 2.43
N ARG A 147 16.94 -6.75 1.60
CA ARG A 147 17.02 -5.55 0.77
C ARG A 147 15.65 -5.03 0.34
N TYR A 148 15.61 -3.78 -0.03
CA TYR A 148 14.48 -3.12 -0.65
C TYR A 148 14.75 -2.89 -2.15
N GLU A 149 13.67 -2.86 -2.97
CA GLU A 149 13.74 -2.57 -4.39
C GLU A 149 12.53 -1.72 -4.80
N GLY A 150 12.78 -0.59 -5.46
CA GLY A 150 11.76 0.37 -5.90
C GLY A 150 12.33 1.79 -5.92
N ASP A 151 11.68 2.67 -6.69
CA ASP A 151 12.14 4.04 -6.89
C ASP A 151 11.64 5.01 -5.80
N ASP A 152 10.50 4.70 -5.20
CA ASP A 152 9.84 5.57 -4.21
C ASP A 152 9.54 4.80 -2.91
N PRO A 153 10.36 4.96 -1.86
CA PRO A 153 10.11 4.29 -0.59
C PRO A 153 8.80 4.73 0.10
N SER A 154 8.24 5.88 -0.24
CA SER A 154 6.95 6.31 0.28
C SER A 154 5.78 5.45 -0.23
N THR A 155 5.97 4.73 -1.34
CA THR A 155 5.04 3.71 -1.84
C THR A 155 4.77 2.63 -0.78
N LEU A 156 5.79 2.20 -0.04
CA LEU A 156 5.65 1.20 1.03
C LEU A 156 4.77 1.72 2.19
N ILE A 157 4.83 3.00 2.47
CA ILE A 157 4.05 3.66 3.53
C ILE A 157 2.57 3.83 3.11
N GLY A 158 2.28 3.72 1.81
CA GLY A 158 0.92 3.76 1.28
C GLY A 158 0.58 4.96 0.39
N LEU A 159 1.58 5.76 -0.01
CA LEU A 159 1.37 6.88 -0.94
C LEU A 159 2.60 7.10 -1.83
N PRO A 160 2.53 6.83 -3.16
CA PRO A 160 3.65 6.98 -4.08
C PRO A 160 3.89 8.46 -4.40
N LEU A 161 4.69 9.15 -3.58
CA LEU A 161 4.84 10.60 -3.59
C LEU A 161 5.49 11.12 -4.89
N ILE A 162 6.44 10.40 -5.47
CA ILE A 162 7.08 10.82 -6.74
C ILE A 162 6.02 10.93 -7.85
N LYS A 163 5.18 9.90 -8.00
CA LYS A 163 4.11 9.90 -9.01
C LYS A 163 3.00 10.89 -8.66
N LEU A 164 2.67 11.02 -7.37
CA LEU A 164 1.67 11.96 -6.90
C LEU A 164 2.08 13.42 -7.18
N ILE A 165 3.34 13.80 -6.91
CA ILE A 165 3.85 15.14 -7.21
C ILE A 165 3.77 15.43 -8.73
N ASN A 166 4.10 14.45 -9.57
CA ASN A 166 3.96 14.58 -11.02
C ASN A 166 2.49 14.78 -11.43
N ALA A 167 1.55 14.09 -10.78
CA ALA A 167 0.12 14.27 -11.03
C ALA A 167 -0.38 15.66 -10.56
N LEU A 168 0.06 16.13 -9.38
CA LEU A 168 -0.25 17.47 -8.86
C LEU A 168 0.27 18.57 -9.79
N ASN A 169 1.49 18.42 -10.33
CA ASN A 169 2.06 19.38 -11.28
C ASN A 169 1.20 19.52 -12.55
N LYS A 170 0.60 18.43 -13.05
CA LYS A 170 -0.32 18.46 -14.20
C LYS A 170 -1.63 19.19 -13.89
N GLU A 171 -2.05 19.22 -12.63
CA GLU A 171 -3.18 20.04 -12.16
C GLU A 171 -2.76 21.50 -11.84
N ASN A 172 -1.56 21.91 -12.23
CA ASN A 172 -0.96 23.22 -11.93
C ASN A 172 -0.76 23.48 -10.41
N TYR A 173 -0.78 22.44 -9.58
CA TYR A 173 -0.46 22.54 -8.17
C TYR A 173 1.03 22.24 -7.96
N LEU A 174 1.83 23.30 -7.89
CA LEU A 174 3.30 23.23 -7.76
C LEU A 174 3.66 23.19 -6.26
N VAL A 175 3.94 22.01 -5.74
CA VAL A 175 4.19 21.76 -4.30
C VAL A 175 5.21 22.71 -3.69
N LEU A 176 6.26 23.11 -4.44
CA LEU A 176 7.31 24.00 -3.94
C LEU A 176 6.97 25.50 -4.09
N LYS A 177 5.92 25.86 -4.80
CA LYS A 177 5.52 27.27 -5.05
C LYS A 177 4.29 27.70 -4.27
N ASN A 178 3.45 26.76 -3.85
CA ASN A 178 2.20 27.00 -3.13
C ASN A 178 2.43 26.89 -1.61
N GLN A 179 3.21 27.84 -1.08
CA GLN A 179 3.34 28.04 0.37
C GLN A 179 2.58 29.29 0.80
#